data_95a7fd28071d0daa5927198b05bb0cea
#
_entry.id   95a7fd28071d0daa5927198b05bb0cea
#
_cell.length_a   1.000
_cell.length_b   1.000
_cell.length_c   1.000
_cell.angle_alpha   90.00
_cell.angle_beta   90.00
_cell.angle_gamma   90.00
#
_symmetry.space_group_name_H-M   'P 1'
#
loop_
_entity.id
_entity.type
_entity.pdbx_description
1 polymer ?
#
loop_
_entity_poly.entity_id
_entity_poly.type
_entity_poly.pdbx_seq_one_letter_code
_entity_poly.pdbx_strand_id
1 'polypeptide(L)'
;LRFIFSQSFPAFKKFNKIVQPDLYEFHLSYSDMELDIADFMDGPYKCGFVVHAPELFKGSHLMDLATDDKEYRKNSIIETQKVIDITRSLKRFFPNEKRPMIVANIGGFSMDKPFDEEKKIRYYNQFFESLKLLDLEGVELIPQTMAPFPWHFGGQRYQNIFVLPDEIAHYCSENKIRM
;
A
#
# COMPACT_ATOMS: atom_id res chain seq x y z
N LEU A 1 9.05 20.49 -12.33
CA LEU A 1 9.31 19.04 -12.29
C LEU A 1 9.41 18.64 -10.83
N ARG A 2 8.56 17.73 -10.34
CA ARG A 2 8.69 17.20 -8.98
C ARG A 2 9.64 16.03 -9.03
N PHE A 3 10.61 16.03 -8.12
CA PHE A 3 11.55 14.92 -7.98
C PHE A 3 11.09 14.03 -6.84
N ILE A 4 10.80 12.76 -7.16
CA ILE A 4 10.41 11.73 -6.19
C ILE A 4 11.61 10.81 -5.98
N PHE A 5 11.91 10.51 -4.73
CA PHE A 5 12.99 9.61 -4.37
C PHE A 5 12.45 8.46 -3.52
N SER A 6 12.60 7.24 -4.01
CA SER A 6 12.06 6.03 -3.38
C SER A 6 13.14 5.26 -2.62
N GLN A 7 12.87 4.88 -1.36
CA GLN A 7 13.84 4.15 -0.52
C GLN A 7 13.28 3.59 0.79
N SER A 8 14.05 2.70 1.43
CA SER A 8 13.82 2.20 2.80
C SER A 8 14.28 3.22 3.86
N PHE A 9 13.87 3.05 5.12
CA PHE A 9 14.28 3.92 6.23
C PHE A 9 15.81 3.98 6.44
N PRO A 10 16.55 2.87 6.42
CA PRO A 10 18.00 2.93 6.58
C PRO A 10 18.71 3.72 5.47
N ALA A 11 18.20 3.66 4.25
CA ALA A 11 18.75 4.42 3.12
C ALA A 11 18.44 5.91 3.23
N PHE A 12 17.29 6.29 3.77
CA PHE A 12 16.82 7.67 3.89
C PHE A 12 17.86 8.58 4.58
N LYS A 13 18.35 8.20 5.75
CA LYS A 13 19.32 9.00 6.54
C LYS A 13 20.60 9.33 5.76
N LYS A 14 21.03 8.40 4.90
CA LYS A 14 22.20 8.59 4.04
C LYS A 14 21.91 9.55 2.89
N PHE A 15 20.78 9.34 2.21
CA PHE A 15 20.48 10.07 0.97
C PHE A 15 19.90 11.45 1.23
N ASN A 16 19.17 11.66 2.33
CA ASN A 16 18.61 12.96 2.69
C ASN A 16 19.66 14.08 2.80
N LYS A 17 20.93 13.73 3.10
CA LYS A 17 22.05 14.68 3.13
C LYS A 17 22.52 15.11 1.75
N ILE A 18 22.22 14.32 0.72
CA ILE A 18 22.74 14.51 -0.65
C ILE A 18 21.62 14.99 -1.57
N VAL A 19 20.42 14.47 -1.41
CA VAL A 19 19.26 14.69 -2.26
C VAL A 19 18.19 15.45 -1.48
N GLN A 20 17.64 16.51 -2.08
CA GLN A 20 16.51 17.27 -1.53
C GLN A 20 15.33 17.17 -2.50
N PRO A 21 14.55 16.08 -2.45
CA PRO A 21 13.41 15.89 -3.33
C PRO A 21 12.21 16.72 -2.85
N ASP A 22 11.23 16.90 -3.73
CA ASP A 22 9.92 17.46 -3.38
C ASP A 22 9.06 16.46 -2.60
N LEU A 23 9.30 15.16 -2.82
CA LEU A 23 8.54 14.07 -2.23
C LEU A 23 9.45 12.86 -1.99
N TYR A 24 9.36 12.29 -0.80
CA TYR A 24 9.91 10.95 -0.51
C TYR A 24 8.85 9.88 -0.67
N GLU A 25 9.23 8.76 -1.27
CA GLU A 25 8.45 7.53 -1.27
C GLU A 25 9.17 6.48 -0.42
N PHE A 26 8.57 6.09 0.70
CA PHE A 26 9.11 5.03 1.55
C PHE A 26 8.57 3.68 1.08
N HIS A 27 9.41 2.91 0.39
CA HIS A 27 9.14 1.52 0.06
C HIS A 27 9.42 0.63 1.27
N LEU A 28 8.37 0.23 1.96
CA LEU A 28 8.51 -0.59 3.15
C LEU A 28 8.65 -2.07 2.77
N SER A 29 9.59 -2.73 3.40
CA SER A 29 9.60 -4.17 3.56
C SER A 29 9.04 -4.56 4.94
N TYR A 30 8.71 -5.81 5.16
CA TYR A 30 8.29 -6.25 6.50
C TYR A 30 9.37 -6.02 7.57
N SER A 31 10.64 -6.05 7.20
CA SER A 31 11.74 -5.76 8.14
C SER A 31 11.83 -4.27 8.50
N ASP A 32 11.46 -3.37 7.60
CA ASP A 32 11.38 -1.93 7.91
C ASP A 32 10.29 -1.65 8.94
N MET A 33 9.22 -2.44 8.96
CA MET A 33 8.11 -2.30 9.91
C MET A 33 8.49 -2.68 11.36
N GLU A 34 9.60 -3.36 11.55
CA GLU A 34 10.14 -3.72 12.87
C GLU A 34 11.14 -2.69 13.42
N LEU A 35 11.46 -1.64 12.65
CA LEU A 35 12.44 -0.62 13.02
C LEU A 35 11.80 0.55 13.80
N ASP A 36 12.54 1.14 14.72
CA ASP A 36 12.14 2.44 15.27
C ASP A 36 12.49 3.54 14.26
N ILE A 37 11.45 4.17 13.74
CA ILE A 37 11.58 5.25 12.75
C ILE A 37 12.44 6.40 13.29
N ALA A 38 12.42 6.65 14.59
CA ALA A 38 13.19 7.73 15.21
C ALA A 38 14.71 7.57 15.04
N ASP A 39 15.20 6.34 14.86
CA ASP A 39 16.62 6.06 14.65
C ASP A 39 17.12 6.56 13.28
N PHE A 40 16.19 6.75 12.34
CA PHE A 40 16.50 7.09 10.94
C PHE A 40 16.09 8.50 10.54
N MET A 41 15.31 9.19 11.37
CA MET A 41 14.74 10.50 11.08
C MET A 41 15.26 11.55 12.06
N ASP A 42 15.81 12.64 11.52
CA ASP A 42 16.33 13.78 12.29
C ASP A 42 15.60 15.10 11.97
N GLY A 43 14.44 15.01 11.22
CA GLY A 43 13.65 16.16 10.76
C GLY A 43 13.43 17.29 11.75
N PRO A 44 12.62 18.30 11.45
CA PRO A 44 11.52 18.22 10.46
C PRO A 44 11.96 18.43 9.02
N TYR A 45 11.30 17.73 8.08
CA TYR A 45 11.51 17.85 6.64
C TYR A 45 10.42 18.72 6.01
N LYS A 46 10.81 19.56 5.03
CA LYS A 46 9.87 20.47 4.34
C LYS A 46 9.10 19.81 3.18
N CYS A 47 9.65 18.73 2.64
CA CYS A 47 9.05 17.96 1.56
C CYS A 47 7.83 17.15 2.03
N GLY A 48 7.04 16.62 1.09
CA GLY A 48 6.01 15.62 1.36
C GLY A 48 6.56 14.20 1.43
N PHE A 49 5.72 13.26 1.79
CA PHE A 49 6.03 11.84 1.70
C PHE A 49 4.79 11.00 1.34
N VAL A 50 5.06 9.84 0.77
CA VAL A 50 4.11 8.75 0.58
C VAL A 50 4.75 7.46 1.07
N VAL A 51 3.93 6.47 1.38
CA VAL A 51 4.40 5.14 1.78
C VAL A 51 3.93 4.14 0.73
N HIS A 52 4.82 3.28 0.28
CA HIS A 52 4.46 2.09 -0.48
C HIS A 52 4.46 0.90 0.48
N ALA A 53 3.29 0.29 0.67
CA ALA A 53 3.11 -0.82 1.58
C ALA A 53 3.89 -2.07 1.12
N PRO A 54 4.36 -2.92 2.03
CA PRO A 54 4.91 -4.21 1.65
C PRO A 54 3.86 -5.07 0.94
N GLU A 55 4.28 -5.79 -0.09
CA GLU A 55 3.46 -6.84 -0.68
C GLU A 55 3.58 -8.15 0.10
N LEU A 56 4.75 -8.39 0.68
CA LEU A 56 5.07 -9.58 1.45
C LEU A 56 5.40 -9.21 2.89
N PHE A 57 4.72 -9.85 3.83
CA PHE A 57 4.91 -9.70 5.26
C PHE A 57 5.63 -10.90 5.88
N LYS A 58 5.93 -10.82 7.18
CA LYS A 58 6.60 -11.86 7.93
C LYS A 58 5.84 -13.20 7.83
N GLY A 59 6.57 -14.30 7.74
CA GLY A 59 5.98 -15.63 7.57
C GLY A 59 5.45 -15.90 6.17
N SER A 60 5.96 -15.18 5.17
CA SER A 60 5.54 -15.33 3.76
C SER A 60 4.06 -15.01 3.51
N HIS A 61 3.47 -14.15 4.36
CA HIS A 61 2.11 -13.67 4.19
C HIS A 61 2.06 -12.60 3.11
N LEU A 62 1.39 -12.90 2.00
CA LEU A 62 1.17 -11.95 0.91
C LEU A 62 -0.07 -11.10 1.21
N MET A 63 0.03 -9.78 1.00
CA MET A 63 -1.11 -8.87 1.18
C MET A 63 -2.30 -9.31 0.33
N ASP A 64 -3.44 -9.56 0.96
CA ASP A 64 -4.70 -9.81 0.26
C ASP A 64 -5.90 -9.41 1.11
N LEU A 65 -6.37 -8.17 0.90
CA LEU A 65 -7.54 -7.60 1.57
C LEU A 65 -8.87 -8.04 0.94
N ALA A 66 -8.80 -8.79 -0.17
CA ALA A 66 -9.95 -9.17 -0.96
C ALA A 66 -10.26 -10.68 -0.95
N THR A 67 -9.38 -11.50 -0.40
CA THR A 67 -9.50 -12.96 -0.45
C THR A 67 -10.76 -13.51 0.24
N ASP A 68 -11.27 -14.63 -0.27
CA ASP A 68 -12.38 -15.40 0.33
C ASP A 68 -11.98 -16.04 1.68
N ASP A 69 -10.69 -16.32 1.89
CA ASP A 69 -10.18 -16.85 3.15
C ASP A 69 -10.24 -15.79 4.25
N LYS A 70 -11.16 -15.96 5.17
CA LYS A 70 -11.45 -14.99 6.24
C LYS A 70 -10.29 -14.81 7.20
N GLU A 71 -9.59 -15.88 7.58
CA GLU A 71 -8.45 -15.77 8.50
C GLU A 71 -7.25 -15.13 7.81
N TYR A 72 -6.99 -15.49 6.56
CA TYR A 72 -5.96 -14.87 5.76
C TYR A 72 -6.22 -13.37 5.55
N ARG A 73 -7.46 -13.00 5.22
CA ARG A 73 -7.88 -11.60 5.06
C ARG A 73 -7.75 -10.81 6.36
N LYS A 74 -8.14 -11.41 7.50
CA LYS A 74 -7.96 -10.80 8.82
C LYS A 74 -6.49 -10.48 9.11
N ASN A 75 -5.58 -11.38 8.80
CA ASN A 75 -4.15 -11.12 8.93
C ASN A 75 -3.69 -9.97 8.03
N SER A 76 -4.17 -9.93 6.78
CA SER A 76 -3.89 -8.82 5.87
C SER A 76 -4.38 -7.47 6.42
N ILE A 77 -5.56 -7.44 7.04
CA ILE A 77 -6.10 -6.23 7.70
C ILE A 77 -5.19 -5.80 8.86
N ILE A 78 -4.74 -6.74 9.70
CA ILE A 78 -3.83 -6.46 10.82
C ILE A 78 -2.51 -5.88 10.32
N GLU A 79 -1.91 -6.48 9.29
CA GLU A 79 -0.64 -6.01 8.73
C GLU A 79 -0.80 -4.65 8.03
N THR A 80 -1.92 -4.42 7.33
CA THR A 80 -2.24 -3.11 6.75
C THR A 80 -2.39 -2.03 7.83
N GLN A 81 -3.03 -2.35 8.96
CA GLN A 81 -3.17 -1.41 10.06
C GLN A 81 -1.80 -1.00 10.63
N LYS A 82 -0.84 -1.92 10.73
CA LYS A 82 0.52 -1.57 11.14
C LYS A 82 1.19 -0.59 10.16
N VAL A 83 1.00 -0.76 8.85
CA VAL A 83 1.51 0.18 7.84
C VAL A 83 0.89 1.57 8.03
N ILE A 84 -0.41 1.63 8.32
CA ILE A 84 -1.14 2.87 8.62
C ILE A 84 -0.53 3.56 9.85
N ASP A 85 -0.28 2.82 10.92
CA ASP A 85 0.26 3.36 12.18
C ASP A 85 1.71 3.85 12.00
N ILE A 86 2.52 3.15 11.21
CA ILE A 86 3.85 3.60 10.81
C ILE A 86 3.76 4.90 10.01
N THR A 87 2.85 4.97 9.04
CA THR A 87 2.64 6.17 8.22
C THR A 87 2.22 7.37 9.07
N ARG A 88 1.36 7.17 10.07
CA ARG A 88 1.01 8.21 11.05
C ARG A 88 2.22 8.66 11.86
N SER A 89 3.06 7.72 12.28
CA SER A 89 4.26 8.01 13.05
C SER A 89 5.27 8.85 12.25
N LEU A 90 5.34 8.67 10.93
CA LEU A 90 6.18 9.47 10.04
C LEU A 90 5.75 10.94 9.98
N LYS A 91 4.46 11.27 10.15
CA LYS A 91 3.95 12.65 10.07
C LYS A 91 4.65 13.62 11.00
N ARG A 92 5.13 13.18 12.16
CA ARG A 92 5.86 14.02 13.10
C ARG A 92 7.15 14.63 12.51
N PHE A 93 7.72 13.97 11.51
CA PHE A 93 8.92 14.43 10.80
C PHE A 93 8.60 15.22 9.54
N PHE A 94 7.35 15.19 9.06
CA PHE A 94 6.88 15.84 7.84
C PHE A 94 5.66 16.74 8.12
N PRO A 95 5.83 17.86 8.84
CA PRO A 95 4.70 18.64 9.36
C PRO A 95 3.81 19.26 8.26
N ASN A 96 4.32 19.38 7.04
CA ASN A 96 3.56 19.90 5.90
C ASN A 96 2.65 18.85 5.25
N GLU A 97 2.89 17.56 5.53
CA GLU A 97 2.08 16.47 4.98
C GLU A 97 0.92 16.14 5.93
N LYS A 98 -0.28 16.62 5.58
CA LYS A 98 -1.45 16.49 6.47
C LYS A 98 -2.11 15.12 6.37
N ARG A 99 -2.17 14.55 5.16
CA ARG A 99 -2.84 13.29 4.87
C ARG A 99 -2.02 12.46 3.89
N PRO A 100 -0.92 11.84 4.36
CA PRO A 100 -0.05 11.05 3.51
C PRO A 100 -0.79 9.86 2.89
N MET A 101 -0.41 9.54 1.67
CA MET A 101 -0.94 8.41 0.93
C MET A 101 -0.15 7.14 1.25
N ILE A 102 -0.86 6.03 1.29
CA ILE A 102 -0.31 4.68 1.35
C ILE A 102 -0.69 3.98 0.05
N VAL A 103 0.25 3.72 -0.82
CA VAL A 103 0.05 2.95 -2.04
C VAL A 103 0.22 1.48 -1.70
N ALA A 104 -0.75 0.64 -2.04
CA ALA A 104 -0.71 -0.78 -1.70
C ALA A 104 -1.26 -1.66 -2.83
N ASN A 105 -0.57 -2.75 -3.09
CA ASN A 105 -1.19 -3.87 -3.75
C ASN A 105 -2.14 -4.54 -2.76
N ILE A 106 -3.41 -4.59 -3.10
CA ILE A 106 -4.48 -4.95 -2.15
C ILE A 106 -4.90 -6.42 -2.25
N GLY A 107 -4.25 -7.21 -3.10
CA GLY A 107 -4.56 -8.62 -3.29
C GLY A 107 -5.54 -8.90 -4.44
N GLY A 108 -6.28 -9.97 -4.34
CA GLY A 108 -7.17 -10.42 -5.40
C GLY A 108 -6.46 -11.31 -6.43
N PHE A 109 -5.61 -12.20 -5.94
CA PHE A 109 -4.80 -13.08 -6.79
C PHE A 109 -5.50 -14.38 -7.16
N SER A 110 -5.13 -14.92 -8.33
CA SER A 110 -5.35 -16.32 -8.70
C SER A 110 -4.10 -16.93 -9.33
N MET A 111 -3.98 -18.27 -9.28
CA MET A 111 -2.80 -19.00 -9.79
C MET A 111 -2.99 -19.45 -11.23
N ASP A 112 -4.10 -20.14 -11.53
CA ASP A 112 -4.23 -20.90 -12.76
C ASP A 112 -4.89 -20.12 -13.90
N LYS A 113 -5.84 -19.26 -13.56
CA LYS A 113 -6.63 -18.46 -14.52
C LYS A 113 -7.22 -17.23 -13.87
N PRO A 114 -7.58 -16.21 -14.66
CA PRO A 114 -8.35 -15.07 -14.17
C PRO A 114 -9.67 -15.49 -13.53
N PHE A 115 -10.17 -14.65 -12.60
CA PHE A 115 -11.50 -14.82 -12.03
C PHE A 115 -12.58 -14.55 -13.08
N ASP A 116 -13.73 -15.23 -12.94
CA ASP A 116 -14.96 -14.81 -13.59
C ASP A 116 -15.53 -13.53 -12.95
N GLU A 117 -16.51 -12.92 -13.60
CA GLU A 117 -17.09 -11.65 -13.17
C GLU A 117 -17.76 -11.74 -11.79
N GLU A 118 -18.45 -12.85 -11.48
CA GLU A 118 -19.09 -13.03 -10.19
C GLU A 118 -18.04 -13.01 -9.05
N LYS A 119 -16.95 -13.71 -9.26
CA LYS A 119 -15.85 -13.77 -8.29
C LYS A 119 -15.15 -12.42 -8.15
N LYS A 120 -14.94 -11.67 -9.23
CA LYS A 120 -14.38 -10.32 -9.19
C LYS A 120 -15.25 -9.38 -8.35
N ILE A 121 -16.57 -9.35 -8.62
CA ILE A 121 -17.52 -8.53 -7.85
C ILE A 121 -17.44 -8.86 -6.36
N ARG A 122 -17.39 -10.15 -6.01
CA ARG A 122 -17.27 -10.60 -4.62
C ARG A 122 -15.96 -10.11 -3.99
N TYR A 123 -14.85 -10.16 -4.71
CA TYR A 123 -13.55 -9.70 -4.23
C TYR A 123 -13.49 -8.18 -4.05
N TYR A 124 -14.08 -7.40 -4.94
CA TYR A 124 -14.25 -5.95 -4.74
C TYR A 124 -15.06 -5.67 -3.46
N ASN A 125 -16.18 -6.34 -3.27
CA ASN A 125 -17.00 -6.18 -2.07
C ASN A 125 -16.21 -6.50 -0.80
N GLN A 126 -15.46 -7.59 -0.79
CA GLN A 126 -14.62 -7.96 0.35
C GLN A 126 -13.49 -6.97 0.62
N PHE A 127 -12.88 -6.41 -0.40
CA PHE A 127 -11.91 -5.33 -0.26
C PHE A 127 -12.53 -4.12 0.44
N PHE A 128 -13.69 -3.67 -0.01
CA PHE A 128 -14.37 -2.53 0.63
C PHE A 128 -14.84 -2.83 2.06
N GLU A 129 -15.27 -4.05 2.34
CA GLU A 129 -15.54 -4.46 3.74
C GLU A 129 -14.25 -4.45 4.59
N SER A 130 -13.12 -4.87 4.02
CA SER A 130 -11.84 -4.80 4.71
C SER A 130 -11.41 -3.36 5.00
N LEU A 131 -11.64 -2.43 4.07
CA LEU A 131 -11.37 -1.00 4.30
C LEU A 131 -12.15 -0.41 5.46
N LYS A 132 -13.40 -0.84 5.68
CA LYS A 132 -14.24 -0.38 6.81
C LYS A 132 -13.70 -0.81 8.17
N LEU A 133 -12.85 -1.84 8.21
CA LEU A 133 -12.23 -2.34 9.43
C LEU A 133 -10.88 -1.68 9.75
N LEU A 134 -10.36 -0.87 8.84
CA LEU A 134 -9.13 -0.11 9.02
C LEU A 134 -9.42 1.27 9.59
N ASP A 135 -8.60 1.69 10.54
CA ASP A 135 -8.60 3.08 11.00
C ASP A 135 -7.75 3.94 10.04
N LEU A 136 -8.41 4.64 9.13
CA LEU A 136 -7.78 5.51 8.12
C LEU A 136 -7.71 6.98 8.56
N GLU A 137 -7.93 7.32 9.84
CA GLU A 137 -7.86 8.68 10.29
C GLU A 137 -6.49 9.31 9.99
N GLY A 138 -6.49 10.44 9.28
CA GLY A 138 -5.29 11.22 8.96
C GLY A 138 -4.34 10.61 7.93
N VAL A 139 -4.72 9.53 7.25
CA VAL A 139 -4.01 8.93 6.11
C VAL A 139 -4.98 8.57 5.00
N GLU A 140 -4.46 8.14 3.85
CA GLU A 140 -5.27 7.65 2.74
C GLU A 140 -4.64 6.40 2.13
N LEU A 141 -5.39 5.30 2.08
CA LEU A 141 -4.98 4.08 1.40
C LEU A 141 -5.44 4.13 -0.05
N ILE A 142 -4.49 3.95 -0.96
CA ILE A 142 -4.69 4.00 -2.40
C ILE A 142 -4.34 2.64 -2.99
N PRO A 143 -5.31 1.92 -3.59
CA PRO A 143 -5.02 0.70 -4.32
C PRO A 143 -4.06 0.97 -5.47
N GLN A 144 -3.09 0.08 -5.68
CA GLN A 144 -2.18 0.13 -6.82
C GLN A 144 -2.78 -0.60 -8.01
N THR A 145 -2.72 0.02 -9.21
CA THR A 145 -2.99 -0.69 -10.47
C THR A 145 -1.95 -1.75 -10.73
N MET A 146 -2.39 -2.91 -11.22
CA MET A 146 -1.53 -4.03 -11.54
C MET A 146 -1.62 -4.39 -13.03
N ALA A 147 -0.63 -5.10 -13.53
CA ALA A 147 -0.62 -5.55 -14.91
C ALA A 147 -1.77 -6.54 -15.19
N PRO A 148 -2.45 -6.43 -16.38
CA PRO A 148 -3.57 -7.29 -16.73
C PRO A 148 -3.16 -8.71 -17.19
N PHE A 149 -1.95 -9.10 -16.94
CA PHE A 149 -1.39 -10.40 -17.32
C PHE A 149 -0.54 -10.96 -16.17
N PRO A 150 -0.28 -12.28 -16.14
CA PRO A 150 0.52 -12.86 -15.06
C PRO A 150 1.94 -12.31 -15.08
N TRP A 151 2.30 -11.49 -14.12
CA TRP A 151 3.67 -11.02 -13.95
C TRP A 151 4.15 -11.08 -12.49
N HIS A 152 3.21 -11.07 -11.54
CA HIS A 152 3.49 -11.18 -10.11
C HIS A 152 4.28 -12.47 -9.82
N PHE A 153 5.30 -12.37 -8.99
CA PHE A 153 6.16 -13.51 -8.63
C PHE A 153 6.69 -14.28 -9.84
N GLY A 154 7.23 -13.55 -10.82
CA GLY A 154 7.79 -14.17 -12.03
C GLY A 154 6.76 -14.73 -12.99
N GLY A 155 5.55 -14.16 -13.01
CA GLY A 155 4.48 -14.58 -13.91
C GLY A 155 3.62 -15.73 -13.40
N GLN A 156 3.66 -15.99 -12.09
CA GLN A 156 2.93 -17.10 -11.47
C GLN A 156 1.53 -16.74 -11.00
N ARG A 157 1.19 -15.45 -10.92
CA ARG A 157 -0.10 -15.00 -10.37
C ARG A 157 -0.78 -13.99 -11.27
N TYR A 158 -2.09 -14.18 -11.46
CA TYR A 158 -2.98 -13.19 -12.05
C TYR A 158 -3.47 -12.23 -10.99
N GLN A 159 -3.42 -10.93 -11.28
CA GLN A 159 -4.16 -9.92 -10.56
C GLN A 159 -5.54 -9.81 -11.19
N ASN A 160 -6.61 -9.77 -10.39
CA ASN A 160 -7.97 -9.84 -10.92
C ASN A 160 -8.82 -8.60 -10.64
N ILE A 161 -8.46 -7.78 -9.67
CA ILE A 161 -9.16 -6.54 -9.33
C ILE A 161 -8.21 -5.35 -9.42
N PHE A 162 -8.73 -4.17 -9.68
CA PHE A 162 -7.97 -2.93 -9.94
C PHE A 162 -6.97 -3.07 -11.11
N VAL A 163 -7.39 -3.74 -12.18
CA VAL A 163 -6.60 -4.00 -13.37
C VAL A 163 -7.13 -3.24 -14.58
N LEU A 164 -8.44 -3.28 -14.81
CA LEU A 164 -9.08 -2.69 -15.98
C LEU A 164 -9.55 -1.27 -15.68
N PRO A 165 -9.26 -0.27 -16.56
CA PRO A 165 -9.62 1.13 -16.32
C PRO A 165 -11.10 1.36 -16.01
N ASP A 166 -12.01 0.69 -16.71
CA ASP A 166 -13.46 0.85 -16.52
C ASP A 166 -13.91 0.31 -15.15
N GLU A 167 -13.37 -0.84 -14.72
CA GLU A 167 -13.61 -1.39 -13.39
C GLU A 167 -13.09 -0.43 -12.31
N ILE A 168 -11.89 0.09 -12.48
CA ILE A 168 -11.28 1.04 -11.58
C ILE A 168 -12.14 2.28 -11.44
N ALA A 169 -12.53 2.90 -12.56
CA ALA A 169 -13.35 4.10 -12.58
C ALA A 169 -14.70 3.87 -11.86
N HIS A 170 -15.35 2.74 -12.12
CA HIS A 170 -16.61 2.36 -11.50
C HIS A 170 -16.47 2.22 -9.98
N TYR A 171 -15.60 1.33 -9.51
CA TYR A 171 -15.48 1.02 -8.08
C TYR A 171 -14.89 2.18 -7.26
N CYS A 172 -13.96 2.93 -7.82
CA CYS A 172 -13.40 4.11 -7.15
C CYS A 172 -14.46 5.22 -7.01
N SER A 173 -15.26 5.46 -8.05
CA SER A 173 -16.34 6.45 -8.02
C SER A 173 -17.42 6.09 -6.99
N GLU A 174 -17.91 4.86 -7.01
CA GLU A 174 -18.97 4.41 -6.08
C GLU A 174 -18.51 4.46 -4.62
N ASN A 175 -17.27 4.10 -4.35
CA ASN A 175 -16.75 4.03 -2.98
C ASN A 175 -15.97 5.28 -2.55
N LYS A 176 -15.89 6.31 -3.40
CA LYS A 176 -15.21 7.59 -3.13
C LYS A 176 -13.75 7.42 -2.68
N ILE A 177 -13.05 6.48 -3.28
CA ILE A 177 -11.61 6.28 -3.11
C ILE A 177 -10.85 6.81 -4.31
N ARG A 178 -9.59 7.17 -4.10
CA ARG A 178 -8.65 7.51 -5.17
C ARG A 178 -7.81 6.30 -5.59
N MET A 179 -7.24 6.39 -6.76
CA MET A 179 -6.29 5.45 -7.29
C MET A 179 -5.20 6.17 -8.08
#